data_62abb9b699542b8d17a56b8963a8514f
#
_entry.id   62abb9b699542b8d17a56b8963a8514f
#
_cell.length_a   1.000
_cell.length_b   1.000
_cell.length_c   1.000
_cell.angle_alpha   90.00
_cell.angle_beta   90.00
_cell.angle_gamma   90.00
#
_symmetry.space_group_name_H-M   'P 1'
#
loop_
_entity.id
_entity.type
_entity.pdbx_description
1 polymer ?
#
loop_
_entity_poly.entity_id
_entity_poly.type
_entity_poly.pdbx_seq_one_letter_code
_entity_poly.pdbx_strand_id
1 'polypeptide(L)'
;IERIEKEGYKNLKEVIRNGEKVQAGDKVYAVCMDKTIAMFHMGTKPLEEGMNLLGAHIDSPRIDVKQNPLYENDEFAYLDTHYYGGIKKYQWVTLPLAIHGVVVKKDGTKVEVNIGEKDTDPVFCVTDLLIHLAGQQMEKNAAKVIEGENLDILVGSIPLEDKEKD
;
A
#
# COMPACT_ATOMS: atom_id res chain seq x y z
N ILE A 1 -8.35 8.80 -8.36
CA ILE A 1 -9.56 9.45 -8.92
C ILE A 1 -9.22 10.85 -9.40
N GLU A 2 -8.71 11.75 -8.53
CA GLU A 2 -8.37 13.14 -8.89
C GLU A 2 -7.61 13.31 -10.22
N ARG A 3 -6.67 12.40 -10.49
CA ARG A 3 -5.88 12.43 -11.73
C ARG A 3 -6.76 12.24 -12.98
N ILE A 4 -7.68 11.27 -12.94
CA ILE A 4 -8.55 10.99 -14.08
C ILE A 4 -9.64 12.06 -14.26
N GLU A 5 -10.11 12.66 -13.17
CA GLU A 5 -11.06 13.77 -13.22
C GLU A 5 -10.43 15.00 -13.86
N LYS A 6 -9.14 15.29 -13.59
CA LYS A 6 -8.38 16.32 -14.30
C LYS A 6 -8.24 16.05 -15.80
N GLU A 7 -8.28 14.77 -16.20
CA GLU A 7 -8.29 14.36 -17.62
C GLU A 7 -9.70 14.35 -18.25
N GLY A 8 -10.71 14.83 -17.52
CA GLY A 8 -12.08 14.99 -17.98
C GLY A 8 -12.98 13.77 -17.81
N TYR A 9 -12.58 12.78 -17.02
CA TYR A 9 -13.47 11.68 -16.68
C TYR A 9 -14.49 12.09 -15.63
N LYS A 10 -15.77 11.74 -15.84
CA LYS A 10 -16.89 12.00 -14.94
C LYS A 10 -17.31 10.71 -14.23
N ASN A 11 -17.73 10.81 -12.99
CA ASN A 11 -18.27 9.68 -12.25
C ASN A 11 -19.59 9.22 -12.88
N LEU A 12 -19.63 7.97 -13.38
CA LEU A 12 -20.80 7.42 -14.05
C LEU A 12 -22.06 7.40 -13.16
N LYS A 13 -21.91 7.18 -11.84
CA LYS A 13 -23.05 7.23 -10.90
C LYS A 13 -23.66 8.62 -10.82
N GLU A 14 -22.85 9.66 -10.93
CA GLU A 14 -23.34 11.05 -10.92
C GLU A 14 -24.02 11.40 -12.24
N VAL A 15 -23.43 11.00 -13.36
CA VAL A 15 -24.03 11.17 -14.68
C VAL A 15 -25.43 10.54 -14.72
N ILE A 16 -25.58 9.31 -14.22
CA ILE A 16 -26.88 8.63 -14.15
C ILE A 16 -27.84 9.34 -13.20
N ARG A 17 -27.39 9.76 -12.02
CA ARG A 17 -28.22 10.48 -11.03
C ARG A 17 -28.78 11.77 -11.59
N ASN A 18 -27.99 12.49 -12.39
CA ASN A 18 -28.37 13.74 -13.03
C ASN A 18 -29.27 13.53 -14.26
N GLY A 19 -29.54 12.28 -14.67
CA GLY A 19 -30.32 11.99 -15.88
C GLY A 19 -29.57 12.33 -17.17
N GLU A 20 -28.26 12.53 -17.11
CA GLU A 20 -27.43 12.81 -18.27
C GLU A 20 -27.25 11.53 -19.10
N LYS A 21 -27.13 11.68 -20.41
CA LYS A 21 -26.82 10.59 -21.33
C LYS A 21 -25.36 10.64 -21.72
N VAL A 22 -24.71 9.48 -21.67
CA VAL A 22 -23.35 9.34 -22.17
C VAL A 22 -23.38 9.35 -23.70
N GLN A 23 -22.51 10.13 -24.32
CA GLN A 23 -22.43 10.34 -25.77
C GLN A 23 -21.04 9.96 -26.29
N ALA A 24 -20.91 9.89 -27.61
CA ALA A 24 -19.62 9.69 -28.26
C ALA A 24 -18.61 10.79 -27.87
N GLY A 25 -17.42 10.38 -27.49
CA GLY A 25 -16.36 11.26 -26.99
C GLY A 25 -16.36 11.47 -25.48
N ASP A 26 -17.43 11.10 -24.77
CA ASP A 26 -17.48 11.23 -23.31
C ASP A 26 -16.50 10.28 -22.63
N LYS A 27 -15.98 10.75 -21.51
CA LYS A 27 -15.12 9.96 -20.63
C LYS A 27 -15.84 9.77 -19.29
N VAL A 28 -16.10 8.52 -18.93
CA VAL A 28 -16.75 8.20 -17.65
C VAL A 28 -15.99 7.10 -16.91
N TYR A 29 -16.13 7.08 -15.58
CA TYR A 29 -15.55 6.03 -14.75
C TYR A 29 -16.54 5.51 -13.72
N ALA A 30 -16.35 4.27 -13.31
CA ALA A 30 -17.08 3.66 -12.22
C ALA A 30 -16.10 2.97 -11.26
N VAL A 31 -16.36 3.11 -9.96
CA VAL A 31 -15.59 2.46 -8.89
C VAL A 31 -16.46 1.42 -8.22
N CYS A 32 -15.89 0.24 -7.99
CA CYS A 32 -16.53 -0.84 -7.28
C CYS A 32 -15.76 -1.13 -5.98
N MET A 33 -16.43 -0.93 -4.83
CA MET A 33 -15.94 -1.25 -3.48
C MET A 33 -14.55 -0.65 -3.15
N ASP A 34 -14.19 0.48 -3.76
CA ASP A 34 -12.88 1.13 -3.67
C ASP A 34 -11.67 0.23 -4.01
N LYS A 35 -11.92 -0.87 -4.73
CA LYS A 35 -10.91 -1.87 -5.11
C LYS A 35 -10.72 -2.02 -6.62
N THR A 36 -11.72 -1.63 -7.40
CA THR A 36 -11.69 -1.77 -8.86
C THR A 36 -12.21 -0.49 -9.48
N ILE A 37 -11.56 -0.05 -10.54
CA ILE A 37 -12.01 1.06 -11.36
C ILE A 37 -12.18 0.60 -12.81
N ALA A 38 -13.31 0.96 -13.41
CA ALA A 38 -13.55 0.83 -14.84
C ALA A 38 -13.64 2.22 -15.45
N MET A 39 -12.91 2.44 -16.53
CA MET A 39 -12.86 3.72 -17.23
C MET A 39 -13.29 3.51 -18.68
N PHE A 40 -14.15 4.37 -19.18
CA PHE A 40 -14.67 4.31 -20.55
C PHE A 40 -14.40 5.63 -21.26
N HIS A 41 -13.81 5.52 -22.42
CA HIS A 41 -13.76 6.61 -23.39
C HIS A 41 -14.66 6.18 -24.54
N MET A 42 -15.80 6.84 -24.68
CA MET A 42 -16.83 6.47 -25.65
C MET A 42 -16.36 6.80 -27.06
N GLY A 43 -16.32 5.77 -27.89
CA GLY A 43 -16.00 5.93 -29.31
C GLY A 43 -17.14 6.56 -30.10
N THR A 44 -16.88 6.83 -31.38
CA THR A 44 -17.87 7.36 -32.32
C THR A 44 -18.64 6.27 -33.05
N LYS A 45 -18.16 5.03 -32.96
CA LYS A 45 -18.80 3.85 -33.56
C LYS A 45 -19.69 3.12 -32.55
N PRO A 46 -20.75 2.43 -33.01
CA PRO A 46 -21.60 1.61 -32.14
C PRO A 46 -20.80 0.48 -31.47
N LEU A 47 -21.20 0.08 -30.27
CA LEU A 47 -20.52 -0.96 -29.51
C LEU A 47 -20.52 -2.34 -30.21
N GLU A 48 -21.48 -2.59 -31.09
CA GLU A 48 -21.59 -3.81 -31.90
C GLU A 48 -20.40 -3.97 -32.88
N GLU A 49 -19.74 -2.89 -33.22
CA GLU A 49 -18.50 -2.93 -34.03
C GLU A 49 -17.26 -3.31 -33.19
N GLY A 50 -17.42 -3.46 -31.88
CA GLY A 50 -16.37 -3.85 -30.95
C GLY A 50 -15.83 -2.69 -30.13
N MET A 51 -14.95 -3.05 -29.19
CA MET A 51 -14.24 -2.09 -28.33
C MET A 51 -12.80 -2.55 -28.09
N ASN A 52 -11.94 -1.62 -27.76
CA ASN A 52 -10.60 -1.92 -27.24
C ASN A 52 -10.71 -2.08 -25.71
N LEU A 53 -10.37 -3.27 -25.22
CA LEU A 53 -10.34 -3.56 -23.78
C LEU A 53 -8.90 -3.60 -23.28
N LEU A 54 -8.56 -2.72 -22.35
CA LEU A 54 -7.28 -2.71 -21.64
C LEU A 54 -7.50 -3.13 -20.20
N GLY A 55 -6.81 -4.16 -19.77
CA GLY A 55 -6.84 -4.63 -18.39
C GLY A 55 -5.47 -4.50 -17.75
N ALA A 56 -5.43 -4.02 -16.52
CA ALA A 56 -4.21 -3.94 -15.73
C ALA A 56 -4.47 -4.40 -14.30
N HIS A 57 -3.53 -5.16 -13.76
CA HIS A 57 -3.49 -5.51 -12.37
C HIS A 57 -3.03 -4.29 -11.57
N ILE A 58 -3.84 -3.82 -10.62
CA ILE A 58 -3.54 -2.65 -9.78
C ILE A 58 -3.18 -3.03 -8.35
N ASP A 59 -3.34 -4.30 -8.00
CA ASP A 59 -2.95 -4.82 -6.69
C ASP A 59 -1.42 -4.94 -6.63
N SER A 60 -0.80 -4.31 -5.63
CA SER A 60 0.65 -4.27 -5.48
C SER A 60 1.09 -5.18 -4.34
N PRO A 61 2.26 -5.82 -4.43
CA PRO A 61 2.88 -6.48 -3.29
C PRO A 61 3.03 -5.50 -2.13
N ARG A 62 2.79 -5.97 -0.92
CA ARG A 62 2.91 -5.17 0.30
C ARG A 62 3.29 -6.04 1.49
N ILE A 63 3.68 -5.40 2.56
CA ILE A 63 3.85 -6.01 3.86
C ILE A 63 2.67 -5.55 4.73
N ASP A 64 1.89 -6.49 5.23
CA ASP A 64 0.73 -6.23 6.08
C ASP A 64 1.11 -6.40 7.55
N VAL A 65 0.65 -5.50 8.39
CA VAL A 65 0.85 -5.53 9.84
C VAL A 65 -0.03 -6.63 10.45
N LYS A 66 0.52 -7.48 11.31
CA LYS A 66 -0.21 -8.54 12.02
C LYS A 66 -1.18 -7.96 13.07
N GLN A 67 -2.00 -8.81 13.68
CA GLN A 67 -3.06 -8.39 14.61
C GLN A 67 -2.53 -7.72 15.90
N ASN A 68 -1.40 -8.19 16.43
CA ASN A 68 -0.74 -7.66 17.62
C ASN A 68 0.71 -7.34 17.25
N PRO A 69 0.92 -6.28 16.47
CA PRO A 69 2.17 -6.16 15.72
C PRO A 69 3.30 -5.53 16.52
N LEU A 70 2.99 -4.68 17.50
CA LEU A 70 4.00 -3.89 18.19
C LEU A 70 4.73 -4.74 19.23
N TYR A 71 6.04 -4.80 19.10
CA TYR A 71 6.93 -5.42 20.06
C TYR A 71 8.25 -4.65 20.18
N GLU A 72 8.97 -4.88 21.27
CA GLU A 72 10.29 -4.31 21.50
C GLU A 72 11.35 -5.40 21.54
N ASN A 73 12.47 -5.12 20.93
CA ASN A 73 13.66 -5.96 20.98
C ASN A 73 14.90 -5.08 20.93
N ASP A 74 15.85 -5.30 21.85
CA ASP A 74 17.12 -4.56 21.94
C ASP A 74 16.95 -3.02 21.90
N GLU A 75 15.97 -2.50 22.67
CA GLU A 75 15.62 -1.07 22.76
C GLU A 75 15.04 -0.45 21.48
N PHE A 76 14.70 -1.27 20.49
CA PHE A 76 14.01 -0.85 19.28
C PHE A 76 12.56 -1.33 19.28
N ALA A 77 11.68 -0.53 18.69
CA ALA A 77 10.28 -0.90 18.48
C ALA A 77 10.06 -1.34 17.05
N TYR A 78 9.38 -2.46 16.89
CA TYR A 78 9.08 -3.10 15.62
C TYR A 78 7.60 -3.34 15.45
N LEU A 79 7.16 -3.40 14.19
CA LEU A 79 5.88 -3.97 13.80
C LEU A 79 6.11 -5.34 13.16
N ASP A 80 5.58 -6.38 13.80
CA ASP A 80 5.52 -7.73 13.25
C ASP A 80 4.60 -7.75 12.02
N THR A 81 5.06 -8.35 10.94
CA THR A 81 4.43 -8.24 9.64
C THR A 81 4.23 -9.59 8.96
N HIS A 82 3.42 -9.56 7.92
CA HIS A 82 3.23 -10.64 6.98
C HIS A 82 3.22 -10.08 5.56
N TYR A 83 3.96 -10.69 4.65
CA TYR A 83 3.97 -10.23 3.26
C TYR A 83 2.75 -10.72 2.48
N TYR A 84 2.25 -9.88 1.59
CA TYR A 84 1.13 -10.19 0.70
C TYR A 84 1.60 -10.34 -0.74
N GLY A 85 1.17 -11.44 -1.38
CA GLY A 85 1.52 -11.77 -2.76
C GLY A 85 2.88 -12.43 -2.92
N GLY A 86 3.30 -12.63 -4.15
CA GLY A 86 4.62 -13.16 -4.49
C GLY A 86 5.66 -12.06 -4.49
N ILE A 87 6.57 -12.05 -3.52
CA ILE A 87 7.62 -11.07 -3.41
C ILE A 87 9.01 -11.71 -3.43
N LYS A 88 9.99 -10.96 -3.90
CA LYS A 88 11.41 -11.25 -3.68
C LYS A 88 11.81 -10.59 -2.37
N LYS A 89 11.77 -11.33 -1.26
CA LYS A 89 11.94 -10.81 0.10
C LYS A 89 13.22 -9.97 0.28
N TYR A 90 14.32 -10.39 -0.35
CA TYR A 90 15.60 -9.68 -0.29
C TYR A 90 15.56 -8.25 -0.90
N GLN A 91 14.53 -7.91 -1.67
CA GLN A 91 14.36 -6.56 -2.23
C GLN A 91 13.68 -5.60 -1.25
N TRP A 92 13.14 -6.10 -0.14
CA TRP A 92 12.37 -5.30 0.82
C TRP A 92 13.20 -4.79 2.00
N VAL A 93 14.35 -5.41 2.23
CA VAL A 93 15.25 -4.95 3.30
C VAL A 93 15.95 -3.65 2.91
N THR A 94 16.18 -2.78 3.88
CA THR A 94 16.86 -1.48 3.72
C THR A 94 16.17 -0.46 2.81
N LEU A 95 15.00 -0.77 2.28
CA LEU A 95 14.22 0.20 1.51
C LEU A 95 13.47 1.18 2.44
N PRO A 96 13.36 2.47 2.07
CA PRO A 96 12.44 3.36 2.74
C PRO A 96 10.99 2.91 2.47
N LEU A 97 10.21 2.76 3.53
CA LEU A 97 8.83 2.30 3.50
C LEU A 97 7.91 3.38 4.05
N ALA A 98 6.69 3.42 3.53
CA ALA A 98 5.58 4.20 4.06
C ALA A 98 4.54 3.27 4.68
N ILE A 99 3.80 3.77 5.67
CA ILE A 99 2.71 3.04 6.33
C ILE A 99 1.39 3.65 5.89
N HIS A 100 0.54 2.83 5.30
CA HIS A 100 -0.82 3.18 4.89
C HIS A 100 -1.82 2.25 5.56
N GLY A 101 -2.92 2.79 6.04
CA GLY A 101 -3.95 1.95 6.62
C GLY A 101 -5.09 2.73 7.26
N VAL A 102 -5.96 1.99 7.91
CA VAL A 102 -7.08 2.55 8.65
C VAL A 102 -7.16 1.87 10.01
N VAL A 103 -7.18 2.67 11.05
CA VAL A 103 -7.44 2.22 12.42
C VAL A 103 -8.90 2.51 12.77
N VAL A 104 -9.64 1.48 13.12
CA VAL A 104 -11.00 1.62 13.63
C VAL A 104 -10.95 1.51 15.16
N LYS A 105 -11.26 2.60 15.84
CA LYS A 105 -11.31 2.65 17.31
C LYS A 105 -12.53 1.92 17.85
N LYS A 106 -12.53 1.64 19.15
CA LYS A 106 -13.65 0.96 19.84
C LYS A 106 -14.99 1.70 19.75
N ASP A 107 -14.96 3.02 19.60
CA ASP A 107 -16.13 3.88 19.42
C ASP A 107 -16.61 3.97 17.96
N GLY A 108 -15.97 3.21 17.05
CA GLY A 108 -16.28 3.22 15.62
C GLY A 108 -15.58 4.33 14.82
N THR A 109 -14.85 5.23 15.47
CA THR A 109 -14.09 6.27 14.78
C THR A 109 -13.02 5.66 13.88
N LYS A 110 -12.96 6.10 12.63
CA LYS A 110 -11.93 5.71 11.66
C LYS A 110 -10.82 6.75 11.65
N VAL A 111 -9.59 6.28 11.75
CA VAL A 111 -8.37 7.10 11.63
C VAL A 111 -7.59 6.57 10.44
N GLU A 112 -7.43 7.39 9.42
CA GLU A 112 -6.55 7.08 8.30
C GLU A 112 -5.10 7.32 8.69
N VAL A 113 -4.25 6.35 8.37
CA VAL A 113 -2.80 6.40 8.57
C VAL A 113 -2.15 6.50 7.20
N ASN A 114 -1.37 7.56 7.00
CA ASN A 114 -0.58 7.77 5.81
C ASN A 114 0.70 8.49 6.24
N ILE A 115 1.77 7.73 6.47
CA ILE A 115 3.03 8.23 7.04
C ILE A 115 4.18 7.69 6.19
N GLY A 116 5.09 8.56 5.79
CA GLY A 116 6.29 8.22 5.01
C GLY A 116 6.26 8.66 3.54
N GLU A 117 5.19 9.37 3.13
CA GLU A 117 5.05 9.88 1.76
C GLU A 117 5.63 11.29 1.56
N LYS A 118 5.75 12.07 2.63
CA LYS A 118 6.27 13.43 2.57
C LYS A 118 7.73 13.45 3.00
N ASP A 119 8.52 14.35 2.44
CA ASP A 119 9.93 14.54 2.81
C ASP A 119 10.15 14.84 4.30
N THR A 120 9.11 15.31 4.98
CA THR A 120 9.12 15.61 6.42
C THR A 120 8.67 14.45 7.31
N ASP A 121 8.16 13.38 6.71
CA ASP A 121 7.67 12.23 7.45
C ASP A 121 8.85 11.35 7.92
N PRO A 122 8.67 10.58 9.01
CA PRO A 122 9.64 9.57 9.39
C PRO A 122 9.74 8.48 8.32
N VAL A 123 10.94 7.90 8.19
CA VAL A 123 11.20 6.78 7.29
C VAL A 123 11.20 5.49 8.08
N PHE A 124 10.48 4.50 7.58
CA PHE A 124 10.45 3.14 8.11
C PHE A 124 11.26 2.21 7.22
N CYS A 125 11.78 1.15 7.78
CA CYS A 125 12.50 0.14 6.99
C CYS A 125 12.46 -1.24 7.67
N VAL A 126 12.67 -2.27 6.87
CA VAL A 126 13.09 -3.59 7.36
C VAL A 126 14.60 -3.57 7.44
N THR A 127 15.15 -3.85 8.61
CA THR A 127 16.61 -3.87 8.83
C THR A 127 17.25 -5.12 8.22
N ASP A 128 18.52 -5.05 7.93
CA ASP A 128 19.32 -6.20 7.48
C ASP A 128 20.63 -6.29 8.25
N LEU A 129 21.26 -7.46 8.23
CA LEU A 129 22.53 -7.70 8.89
C LEU A 129 23.67 -7.00 8.16
N LEU A 130 24.59 -6.45 8.92
CA LEU A 130 25.89 -6.01 8.41
C LEU A 130 26.67 -7.22 7.86
N ILE A 131 27.47 -7.02 6.82
CA ILE A 131 28.23 -8.08 6.16
C ILE A 131 29.07 -8.94 7.13
N HIS A 132 29.60 -8.33 8.18
CA HIS A 132 30.39 -9.02 9.20
C HIS A 132 29.58 -10.00 10.07
N LEU A 133 28.26 -9.84 10.12
CA LEU A 133 27.33 -10.70 10.86
C LEU A 133 26.52 -11.62 9.93
N ALA A 134 26.59 -11.41 8.63
CA ALA A 134 25.76 -12.05 7.64
C ALA A 134 26.31 -13.37 7.07
N GLY A 135 27.38 -13.94 7.65
CA GLY A 135 28.05 -15.12 7.10
C GLY A 135 27.10 -16.26 6.74
N GLN A 136 26.28 -16.70 7.69
CA GLN A 136 25.30 -17.77 7.45
C GLN A 136 24.17 -17.35 6.51
N GLN A 137 23.79 -16.08 6.52
CA GLN A 137 22.78 -15.53 5.61
C GLN A 137 23.28 -15.59 4.15
N MET A 138 24.52 -15.22 3.92
CA MET A 138 25.14 -15.17 2.59
C MET A 138 25.35 -16.55 1.96
N GLU A 139 25.34 -17.63 2.74
CA GLU A 139 25.39 -19.01 2.23
C GLU A 139 24.03 -19.51 1.70
N LYS A 140 22.94 -18.81 2.03
CA LYS A 140 21.59 -19.16 1.59
C LYS A 140 21.35 -18.71 0.14
N ASN A 141 20.51 -19.46 -0.58
CA ASN A 141 20.07 -19.00 -1.90
C ASN A 141 19.14 -17.79 -1.78
N ALA A 142 18.95 -17.04 -2.87
CA ALA A 142 18.16 -15.81 -2.90
C ALA A 142 16.70 -15.95 -2.38
N ALA A 143 16.10 -17.14 -2.52
CA ALA A 143 14.75 -17.39 -2.02
C ALA A 143 14.67 -17.50 -0.48
N LYS A 144 15.80 -17.81 0.17
CA LYS A 144 15.91 -18.09 1.61
C LYS A 144 16.81 -17.10 2.35
N VAL A 145 17.50 -16.20 1.65
CA VAL A 145 18.43 -15.24 2.26
C VAL A 145 17.72 -14.32 3.25
N ILE A 146 16.49 -13.93 2.95
CA ILE A 146 15.58 -13.25 3.88
C ILE A 146 14.37 -14.16 4.10
N GLU A 147 14.06 -14.45 5.33
CA GLU A 147 12.90 -15.22 5.73
C GLU A 147 11.68 -14.30 5.86
N GLY A 148 10.49 -14.80 5.51
CA GLY A 148 9.28 -13.98 5.51
C GLY A 148 8.90 -13.45 6.90
N GLU A 149 9.16 -14.25 7.94
CA GLU A 149 8.90 -13.89 9.33
C GLU A 149 9.91 -12.86 9.91
N ASN A 150 10.94 -12.49 9.13
CA ASN A 150 11.93 -11.48 9.53
C ASN A 150 11.74 -10.15 8.78
N LEU A 151 10.60 -9.96 8.13
CA LEU A 151 10.28 -8.70 7.44
C LEU A 151 9.62 -7.68 8.39
N ASP A 152 10.11 -7.61 9.63
CA ASP A 152 9.57 -6.69 10.63
C ASP A 152 10.04 -5.26 10.39
N ILE A 153 9.12 -4.33 10.55
CA ILE A 153 9.36 -2.92 10.26
C ILE A 153 9.84 -2.21 11.51
N LEU A 154 11.02 -1.63 11.45
CA LEU A 154 11.54 -0.75 12.49
C LEU A 154 10.74 0.56 12.51
N VAL A 155 10.11 0.86 13.65
CA VAL A 155 9.26 2.06 13.83
C VAL A 155 9.70 2.96 14.97
N GLY A 156 10.57 2.50 15.86
CA GLY A 156 11.08 3.30 16.97
C GLY A 156 12.50 2.93 17.35
N SER A 157 13.35 3.94 17.58
CA SER A 157 14.76 3.78 17.93
C SER A 157 15.16 4.62 19.16
N ILE A 158 14.20 5.24 19.80
CA ILE A 158 14.43 6.06 21.01
C ILE A 158 13.50 5.53 22.09
N PRO A 159 14.02 4.98 23.20
CA PRO A 159 13.21 4.55 24.33
C PRO A 159 12.38 5.71 24.90
N LEU A 160 11.15 5.42 25.30
CA LEU A 160 10.35 6.40 26.03
C LEU A 160 10.96 6.58 27.43
N GLU A 161 11.24 7.80 27.81
CA GLU A 161 11.60 8.13 29.17
C GLU A 161 10.35 8.01 30.06
N ASP A 162 10.38 7.07 30.99
CA ASP A 162 9.34 6.93 32.00
C ASP A 162 9.53 8.03 33.06
N LYS A 163 8.78 9.12 32.95
CA LYS A 163 8.85 10.26 33.89
C LYS A 163 8.25 9.97 35.27
N GLU A 164 7.73 8.75 35.49
CA GLU A 164 7.12 8.33 36.75
C GLU A 164 8.05 7.45 37.63
N LYS A 165 9.32 7.32 37.24
CA LYS A 165 10.33 6.57 38.03
C LYS A 165 11.38 7.49 38.66
N ASP A 166 10.92 8.49 39.41
CA ASP A 166 11.73 9.20 40.43
C ASP A 166 11.04 9.09 41.81
#